data_bd5c3f714e85595b2e0179b24da0874f
#
_entry.id   bd5c3f714e85595b2e0179b24da0874f
#
_cell.length_a   1.000
_cell.length_b   1.000
_cell.length_c   1.000
_cell.angle_alpha   90.00
_cell.angle_beta   90.00
_cell.angle_gamma   90.00
#
_symmetry.space_group_name_H-M   'P 1'
#
loop_
_entity.id
_entity.type
_entity.pdbx_description
1 polymer ?
#
loop_
_entity_poly.entity_id
_entity_poly.type
_entity_poly.pdbx_seq_one_letter_code
_entity_poly.pdbx_strand_id
1 'polypeptide(L)'
;MNTVDDMQKLAKENAENAQKAFGTLSKGLQTIATEMTDYSKKSFEEGSAVLEQLAGCKTLDKVVEIQSDYAKKAYEGLVAQSTKIGELYVDLAKEMAKPFEAM
;
A
#
# COMPACT_ATOMS: atom_id res chain seq x y z
N MET A 1 -29.25 -36.11 14.56
CA MET A 1 -28.64 -34.85 14.16
C MET A 1 -29.69 -33.86 13.74
N ASN A 2 -29.70 -32.69 14.35
CA ASN A 2 -30.78 -31.74 14.14
C ASN A 2 -30.37 -30.72 13.08
N THR A 3 -31.05 -30.71 11.96
CA THR A 3 -30.77 -29.86 10.82
C THR A 3 -30.78 -28.36 11.18
N VAL A 4 -31.65 -27.97 12.13
CA VAL A 4 -31.74 -26.57 12.59
C VAL A 4 -30.45 -26.16 13.33
N ASP A 5 -29.96 -27.02 14.20
CA ASP A 5 -28.72 -26.76 14.95
C ASP A 5 -27.53 -26.66 13.98
N ASP A 6 -27.47 -27.51 12.98
CA ASP A 6 -26.43 -27.48 11.96
C ASP A 6 -26.46 -26.18 11.16
N MET A 7 -27.67 -25.71 10.80
CA MET A 7 -27.85 -24.46 10.07
C MET A 7 -27.47 -23.25 10.92
N GLN A 8 -27.82 -23.26 12.22
CA GLN A 8 -27.44 -22.19 13.15
C GLN A 8 -25.93 -22.12 13.33
N LYS A 9 -25.28 -23.26 13.47
CA LYS A 9 -23.83 -23.34 13.61
C LYS A 9 -23.12 -22.83 12.35
N LEU A 10 -23.61 -23.23 11.18
CA LEU A 10 -23.06 -22.76 9.90
C LEU A 10 -23.23 -21.25 9.74
N ALA A 11 -24.40 -20.72 10.07
CA ALA A 11 -24.66 -19.28 10.01
C ALA A 11 -23.73 -18.52 10.92
N LYS A 12 -23.49 -19.02 12.14
CA LYS A 12 -22.58 -18.41 13.10
C LYS A 12 -21.15 -18.41 12.58
N GLU A 13 -20.69 -19.53 12.05
CA GLU A 13 -19.33 -19.64 11.49
C GLU A 13 -19.15 -18.68 10.31
N ASN A 14 -20.14 -18.58 9.44
CA ASN A 14 -20.10 -17.64 8.31
C ASN A 14 -20.05 -16.20 8.78
N ALA A 15 -20.81 -15.84 9.82
CA ALA A 15 -20.79 -14.50 10.39
C ALA A 15 -19.43 -14.18 10.99
N GLU A 16 -18.83 -15.11 11.72
CA GLU A 16 -17.50 -14.94 12.32
C GLU A 16 -16.43 -14.78 11.22
N ASN A 17 -16.50 -15.60 10.16
CA ASN A 17 -15.57 -15.50 9.04
C ASN A 17 -15.71 -14.18 8.30
N ALA A 18 -16.95 -13.70 8.13
CA ALA A 18 -17.21 -12.40 7.50
C ALA A 18 -16.63 -11.26 8.34
N GLN A 19 -16.76 -11.32 9.66
CA GLN A 19 -16.19 -10.32 10.56
C GLN A 19 -14.66 -10.32 10.51
N LYS A 20 -14.05 -11.49 10.48
CA LYS A 20 -12.58 -11.62 10.34
C LYS A 20 -12.11 -11.06 9.01
N ALA A 21 -12.80 -11.40 7.92
CA ALA A 21 -12.45 -10.90 6.60
C ALA A 21 -12.57 -9.37 6.53
N PHE A 22 -13.62 -8.82 7.12
CA PHE A 22 -13.82 -7.37 7.17
C PHE A 22 -12.72 -6.68 7.98
N GLY A 23 -12.35 -7.25 9.14
CA GLY A 23 -11.26 -6.73 9.96
C GLY A 23 -9.91 -6.76 9.23
N THR A 24 -9.64 -7.86 8.53
CA THR A 24 -8.42 -8.02 7.73
C THR A 24 -8.39 -7.00 6.59
N LEU A 25 -9.51 -6.82 5.90
CA LEU A 25 -9.64 -5.83 4.83
C LEU A 25 -9.39 -4.42 5.35
N SER A 26 -10.00 -4.07 6.48
CA SER A 26 -9.84 -2.75 7.10
C SER A 26 -8.38 -2.47 7.45
N LYS A 27 -7.70 -3.42 8.09
CA LYS A 27 -6.28 -3.28 8.44
C LYS A 27 -5.40 -3.17 7.21
N GLY A 28 -5.67 -4.00 6.19
CA GLY A 28 -4.91 -3.97 4.94
C GLY A 28 -5.05 -2.65 4.21
N LEU A 29 -6.25 -2.11 4.14
CA LEU A 29 -6.50 -0.81 3.51
C LEU A 29 -5.83 0.32 4.30
N GLN A 30 -5.83 0.26 5.63
CA GLN A 30 -5.12 1.23 6.47
C GLN A 30 -3.62 1.19 6.21
N THR A 31 -3.04 0.00 6.09
CA THR A 31 -1.62 -0.16 5.79
C THR A 31 -1.28 0.44 4.42
N ILE A 32 -2.08 0.16 3.41
CA ILE A 32 -1.91 0.71 2.06
C ILE A 32 -2.03 2.23 2.09
N ALA A 33 -3.03 2.76 2.79
CA ALA A 33 -3.22 4.21 2.92
C ALA A 33 -2.03 4.87 3.61
N THR A 34 -1.49 4.26 4.66
CA THR A 34 -0.29 4.75 5.35
C THR A 34 0.91 4.78 4.42
N GLU A 35 1.12 3.72 3.65
CA GLU A 35 2.20 3.66 2.67
C GLU A 35 2.08 4.75 1.61
N MET A 36 0.88 4.99 1.10
CA MET A 36 0.64 6.05 0.13
C MET A 36 0.88 7.44 0.73
N THR A 37 0.46 7.65 1.98
CA THR A 37 0.66 8.90 2.69
C THR A 37 2.15 9.17 2.91
N ASP A 38 2.88 8.17 3.38
CA ASP A 38 4.33 8.28 3.64
C ASP A 38 5.09 8.54 2.34
N TYR A 39 4.70 7.86 1.27
CA TYR A 39 5.30 8.08 -0.05
C TYR A 39 5.04 9.52 -0.54
N SER A 40 3.82 10.01 -0.37
CA SER A 40 3.46 11.37 -0.77
C SER A 40 4.27 12.41 0.00
N LYS A 41 4.45 12.22 1.31
CA LYS A 41 5.27 13.11 2.14
C LYS A 41 6.72 13.10 1.69
N LYS A 42 7.28 11.90 1.47
CA LYS A 42 8.66 11.75 1.01
C LYS A 42 8.86 12.39 -0.35
N SER A 43 7.93 12.19 -1.28
CA SER A 43 7.99 12.80 -2.61
C SER A 43 7.94 14.31 -2.55
N PHE A 44 7.11 14.86 -1.66
CA PHE A 44 7.03 16.30 -1.45
C PHE A 44 8.34 16.85 -0.90
N GLU A 45 8.93 16.20 0.11
CA GLU A 45 10.20 16.61 0.70
C GLU A 45 11.34 16.57 -0.31
N GLU A 46 11.40 15.49 -1.12
CA GLU A 46 12.41 15.35 -2.17
C GLU A 46 12.26 16.43 -3.24
N GLY A 47 11.02 16.71 -3.66
CA GLY A 47 10.74 17.78 -4.62
C GLY A 47 11.12 19.15 -4.10
N SER A 48 10.81 19.42 -2.84
CA SER A 48 11.17 20.69 -2.18
C SER A 48 12.69 20.85 -2.10
N ALA A 49 13.41 19.79 -1.75
CA ALA A 49 14.88 19.81 -1.68
C ALA A 49 15.49 20.09 -3.05
N VAL A 50 14.93 19.49 -4.11
CA VAL A 50 15.38 19.74 -5.48
C VAL A 50 15.16 21.20 -5.89
N LEU A 51 14.02 21.77 -5.53
CA LEU A 51 13.75 23.19 -5.81
C LEU A 51 14.76 24.10 -5.11
N GLU A 52 15.11 23.79 -3.88
CA GLU A 52 16.14 24.54 -3.15
C GLU A 52 17.51 24.43 -3.84
N GLN A 53 17.87 23.22 -4.27
CA GLN A 53 19.12 22.99 -5.00
C GLN A 53 19.14 23.77 -6.32
N LEU A 54 18.03 23.77 -7.07
CA LEU A 54 17.91 24.50 -8.33
C LEU A 54 18.02 25.99 -8.12
N ALA A 55 17.43 26.51 -7.04
CA ALA A 55 17.51 27.93 -6.71
C ALA A 55 18.95 28.40 -6.42
N GLY A 56 19.78 27.48 -5.88
CA GLY A 56 21.19 27.77 -5.59
C GLY A 56 22.15 27.52 -6.75
N CYS A 57 21.68 26.99 -7.87
CA CYS A 57 22.53 26.65 -9.00
C CYS A 57 22.96 27.90 -9.80
N LYS A 58 24.24 27.90 -10.18
CA LYS A 58 24.85 29.02 -10.95
C LYS A 58 25.13 28.64 -12.40
N THR A 59 25.08 27.37 -12.76
CA THR A 59 25.41 26.89 -14.12
C THR A 59 24.27 26.02 -14.65
N LEU A 60 24.10 26.05 -15.98
CA LEU A 60 23.11 25.24 -16.67
C LEU A 60 23.43 23.74 -16.55
N ASP A 61 24.71 23.38 -16.61
CA ASP A 61 25.15 21.98 -16.45
C ASP A 61 24.70 21.42 -15.12
N LYS A 62 24.80 22.21 -14.05
CA LYS A 62 24.38 21.79 -12.71
C LYS A 62 22.86 21.61 -12.62
N VAL A 63 22.11 22.49 -13.28
CA VAL A 63 20.66 22.38 -13.34
C VAL A 63 20.24 21.08 -14.01
N VAL A 64 20.85 20.75 -15.13
CA VAL A 64 20.58 19.51 -15.89
C VAL A 64 20.94 18.29 -15.04
N GLU A 65 22.08 18.30 -14.38
CA GLU A 65 22.51 17.21 -13.49
C GLU A 65 21.50 16.95 -12.37
N ILE A 66 21.07 18.00 -11.68
CA ILE A 66 20.10 17.88 -10.58
C ILE A 66 18.77 17.34 -11.08
N GLN A 67 18.27 17.85 -12.20
CA GLN A 67 17.00 17.40 -12.77
C GLN A 67 17.09 15.95 -13.23
N SER A 68 18.19 15.53 -13.83
CA SER A 68 18.41 14.15 -14.28
C SER A 68 18.46 13.19 -13.11
N ASP A 69 19.19 13.55 -12.05
CA ASP A 69 19.29 12.73 -10.84
C ASP A 69 17.93 12.62 -10.15
N TYR A 70 17.19 13.72 -10.08
CA TYR A 70 15.86 13.73 -9.48
C TYR A 70 14.89 12.84 -10.28
N ALA A 71 14.87 12.96 -11.59
CA ALA A 71 14.01 12.16 -12.46
C ALA A 71 14.29 10.67 -12.30
N LYS A 72 15.58 10.30 -12.23
CA LYS A 72 15.98 8.91 -12.03
C LYS A 72 15.51 8.38 -10.69
N LYS A 73 15.74 9.12 -9.60
CA LYS A 73 15.33 8.74 -8.25
C LYS A 73 13.81 8.67 -8.14
N ALA A 74 13.10 9.62 -8.75
CA ALA A 74 11.64 9.63 -8.75
C ALA A 74 11.08 8.40 -9.47
N TYR A 75 11.67 8.03 -10.60
CA TYR A 75 11.27 6.83 -11.34
C TYR A 75 11.53 5.55 -10.53
N GLU A 76 12.72 5.42 -9.96
CA GLU A 76 13.08 4.27 -9.13
C GLU A 76 12.16 4.16 -7.92
N GLY A 77 11.86 5.29 -7.28
CA GLY A 77 10.94 5.36 -6.14
C GLY A 77 9.52 4.96 -6.52
N LEU A 78 9.05 5.41 -7.68
CA LEU A 78 7.72 5.05 -8.18
C LEU A 78 7.61 3.56 -8.46
N VAL A 79 8.63 2.96 -9.09
CA VAL A 79 8.66 1.52 -9.37
C VAL A 79 8.67 0.74 -8.06
N ALA A 80 9.52 1.12 -7.11
CA ALA A 80 9.60 0.46 -5.80
C ALA A 80 8.27 0.56 -5.05
N GLN A 81 7.65 1.73 -5.06
CA GLN A 81 6.37 1.95 -4.38
C GLN A 81 5.25 1.15 -5.03
N SER A 82 5.20 1.11 -6.36
CA SER A 82 4.22 0.32 -7.09
C SER A 82 4.35 -1.17 -6.77
N THR A 83 5.58 -1.67 -6.70
CA THR A 83 5.86 -3.06 -6.33
C THR A 83 5.38 -3.34 -4.92
N LYS A 84 5.69 -2.45 -3.98
CA LYS A 84 5.30 -2.60 -2.57
C LYS A 84 3.78 -2.59 -2.41
N ILE A 85 3.09 -1.66 -3.06
CA ILE A 85 1.63 -1.58 -3.03
C ILE A 85 1.02 -2.85 -3.64
N GLY A 86 1.57 -3.33 -4.76
CA GLY A 86 1.13 -4.58 -5.38
C GLY A 86 1.27 -5.77 -4.44
N GLU A 87 2.40 -5.87 -3.73
CA GLU A 87 2.63 -6.92 -2.73
C GLU A 87 1.62 -6.83 -1.58
N LEU A 88 1.32 -5.61 -1.11
CA LEU A 88 0.33 -5.41 -0.06
C LEU A 88 -1.06 -5.86 -0.49
N TYR A 89 -1.46 -5.59 -1.73
CA TYR A 89 -2.73 -6.07 -2.26
C TYR A 89 -2.78 -7.59 -2.37
N VAL A 90 -1.69 -8.21 -2.83
CA VAL A 90 -1.60 -9.68 -2.92
C VAL A 90 -1.69 -10.30 -1.53
N ASP A 91 -0.95 -9.76 -0.56
CA ASP A 91 -0.97 -10.26 0.82
C ASP A 91 -2.36 -10.10 1.43
N LEU A 92 -3.02 -8.97 1.18
CA LEU A 92 -4.39 -8.73 1.64
C LEU A 92 -5.35 -9.76 1.06
N ALA A 93 -5.24 -10.03 -0.24
CA ALA A 93 -6.09 -11.03 -0.90
C ALA A 93 -5.88 -12.42 -0.29
N LYS A 94 -4.64 -12.80 0.00
CA LYS A 94 -4.32 -14.06 0.66
C LYS A 94 -4.91 -14.13 2.06
N GLU A 95 -4.77 -13.07 2.84
CA GLU A 95 -5.32 -13.02 4.19
C GLU A 95 -6.86 -13.09 4.19
N MET A 96 -7.49 -12.44 3.23
CA MET A 96 -8.95 -12.48 3.10
C MET A 96 -9.45 -13.86 2.68
N ALA A 97 -8.67 -14.62 1.94
CA ALA A 97 -9.04 -15.96 1.49
C ALA A 97 -8.92 -17.01 2.59
N LYS A 98 -8.03 -16.80 3.58
CA LYS A 98 -7.79 -17.79 4.65
C LYS A 98 -9.04 -18.26 5.39
N PRO A 99 -9.95 -17.38 5.83
CA PRO A 99 -11.16 -17.85 6.53
C PRO A 99 -12.03 -18.76 5.67
N PHE A 100 -12.04 -18.55 4.35
CA PHE A 100 -12.84 -19.34 3.42
C PHE A 100 -12.17 -20.65 3.04
N GLU A 101 -10.84 -20.71 3.07
CA GLU A 101 -10.08 -21.95 2.84
C GLU A 101 -10.30 -22.95 3.95
N ALA A 102 -10.53 -22.49 5.18
CA ALA A 102 -10.78 -23.33 6.34
C ALA A 102 -12.18 -23.96 6.35
N MET A 103 -13.05 -23.53 5.47
CA MET A 103 -14.39 -24.08 5.30
C MET A 103 -14.35 -25.24 4.32
#